data_17b6d6daf5e4826e131e9abbff038be1
#
_entry.id   17b6d6daf5e4826e131e9abbff038be1
#
_cell.length_a   1.000
_cell.length_b   1.000
_cell.length_c   1.000
_cell.angle_alpha   90.00
_cell.angle_beta   90.00
_cell.angle_gamma   90.00
#
_symmetry.space_group_name_H-M   'P 1'
#
loop_
_entity.id
_entity.type
_entity.pdbx_description
1 polymer ?
#
loop_
_entity_poly.entity_id
_entity_poly.type
_entity_poly.pdbx_seq_one_letter_code
_entity_poly.pdbx_strand_id
1 'polypeptide(L)'
;MAKLRKNKKAHGLVAAPVMEPNAAGVDIGATEIYIAVPPDRDTQPVRRFAAFTEDLKAAADWLERCRIETVAMESTGVYWIPLFQILETRGMKVCLVNARHVKNVPGRKTDVSDCQWLQYLHAVGLLRASFRPSGQVCAVRSLMRYRESLVGMAAVHLQHMQKALDQMNLQLHHVLSDLSGTTGMAILDAILCGERNPLKLAQLRDPRIKASPETIAKSLVGDYRREHLFTLRQSVTAYRSYQQLLACCDVEIEQMLGEFPDGAGPDTPVLADPKDRHRPRRNEMKFDLRGHLYRIFGVDLTEVPGLNALTAHTLLTEVGPDLSAFPNVGAFASWMGLCPDNRVSGGKVLSSHTRKVNNRAARALRMAAQSLFRSQSWMGQYYRRMRAKLGAPKAITASAHKLARIVFHMLTNRHAYDETVFAQQEIQNQHRLQQRLMQQAKKHGFQLIPIAQN
;
A
#
# COMPACT_ATOMS: atom_id res chain seq x y z
N MET A 1 -31.66 -61.60 -10.27
CA MET A 1 -31.22 -60.97 -9.02
C MET A 1 -31.21 -59.45 -9.17
N ALA A 2 -32.24 -58.78 -8.67
CA ALA A 2 -32.40 -57.34 -8.79
C ALA A 2 -31.66 -56.65 -7.65
N LYS A 3 -30.69 -55.77 -7.96
CA LYS A 3 -30.00 -54.95 -6.96
C LYS A 3 -30.91 -53.79 -6.54
N LEU A 4 -31.36 -53.81 -5.27
CA LEU A 4 -32.03 -52.72 -4.60
C LEU A 4 -31.12 -51.46 -4.57
N ARG A 5 -31.54 -50.38 -5.26
CA ARG A 5 -30.97 -49.03 -5.09
C ARG A 5 -31.39 -48.52 -3.72
N LYS A 6 -30.42 -48.39 -2.81
CA LYS A 6 -30.61 -47.67 -1.55
C LYS A 6 -30.84 -46.17 -1.85
N ASN A 7 -32.06 -45.71 -1.59
CA ASN A 7 -32.41 -44.28 -1.51
C ASN A 7 -31.55 -43.61 -0.44
N LYS A 8 -30.61 -42.78 -0.84
CA LYS A 8 -29.98 -41.81 0.07
C LYS A 8 -31.06 -40.79 0.48
N LYS A 9 -31.53 -40.88 1.71
CA LYS A 9 -32.31 -39.80 2.34
C LYS A 9 -31.55 -38.52 2.19
N ALA A 10 -32.13 -37.54 1.51
CA ALA A 10 -31.65 -36.17 1.51
C ALA A 10 -31.71 -35.69 2.98
N HIS A 11 -30.57 -35.48 3.60
CA HIS A 11 -30.54 -34.73 4.85
C HIS A 11 -31.05 -33.32 4.52
N GLY A 12 -32.23 -32.98 5.04
CA GLY A 12 -32.77 -31.63 4.94
C GLY A 12 -31.72 -30.66 5.46
N LEU A 13 -31.24 -29.77 4.61
CA LEU A 13 -30.42 -28.64 5.03
C LEU A 13 -31.29 -27.83 6.01
N VAL A 14 -30.94 -27.87 7.29
CA VAL A 14 -31.50 -26.96 8.29
C VAL A 14 -31.12 -25.54 7.81
N ALA A 15 -32.12 -24.72 7.54
CA ALA A 15 -31.87 -23.33 7.12
C ALA A 15 -31.00 -22.66 8.18
N ALA A 16 -29.90 -22.00 7.77
CA ALA A 16 -29.04 -21.30 8.67
C ALA A 16 -29.85 -20.22 9.44
N PRO A 17 -29.63 -20.02 10.73
CA PRO A 17 -30.34 -19.00 11.48
C PRO A 17 -30.04 -17.61 10.89
N VAL A 18 -31.08 -16.78 10.76
CA VAL A 18 -30.95 -15.39 10.30
C VAL A 18 -30.36 -14.57 11.44
N MET A 19 -29.18 -14.01 11.21
CA MET A 19 -28.44 -13.17 12.15
C MET A 19 -28.77 -11.68 11.95
N GLU A 20 -28.95 -11.27 10.68
CA GLU A 20 -29.24 -9.90 10.25
C GLU A 20 -30.57 -9.89 9.46
N PRO A 21 -31.72 -9.78 10.13
CA PRO A 21 -33.03 -9.86 9.46
C PRO A 21 -33.33 -8.66 8.57
N ASN A 22 -32.65 -7.53 8.80
CA ASN A 22 -32.82 -6.27 8.05
C ASN A 22 -31.67 -6.06 7.06
N ALA A 23 -31.15 -7.17 6.45
CA ALA A 23 -30.04 -7.13 5.52
C ALA A 23 -30.49 -7.04 4.07
N ALA A 24 -29.87 -6.17 3.27
CA ALA A 24 -29.97 -6.14 1.82
C ALA A 24 -28.68 -6.58 1.14
N GLY A 25 -28.79 -7.03 -0.12
CA GLY A 25 -27.66 -7.34 -0.99
C GLY A 25 -27.72 -6.52 -2.27
N VAL A 26 -26.56 -5.99 -2.68
CA VAL A 26 -26.44 -5.12 -3.86
C VAL A 26 -25.41 -5.69 -4.81
N ASP A 27 -25.82 -5.97 -6.03
CA ASP A 27 -24.93 -6.20 -7.16
C ASP A 27 -24.77 -4.90 -7.96
N ILE A 28 -23.52 -4.50 -8.23
CA ILE A 28 -23.17 -3.19 -8.77
C ILE A 28 -22.54 -3.31 -10.14
N GLY A 29 -23.26 -2.79 -11.14
CA GLY A 29 -22.76 -2.56 -12.50
C GLY A 29 -22.32 -1.11 -12.73
N ALA A 30 -21.78 -0.86 -13.91
CA ALA A 30 -21.35 0.49 -14.33
C ALA A 30 -22.54 1.42 -14.64
N THR A 31 -23.63 0.89 -15.15
CA THR A 31 -24.81 1.64 -15.64
C THR A 31 -26.05 1.38 -14.82
N GLU A 32 -26.10 0.27 -14.10
CA GLU A 32 -27.26 -0.14 -13.31
C GLU A 32 -26.83 -0.98 -12.10
N ILE A 33 -27.70 -1.00 -11.10
CA ILE A 33 -27.52 -1.77 -9.87
C ILE A 33 -28.77 -2.62 -9.61
N TYR A 34 -28.57 -3.80 -9.06
CA TYR A 34 -29.64 -4.68 -8.60
C TYR A 34 -29.57 -4.82 -7.09
N ILE A 35 -30.71 -4.60 -6.44
CA ILE A 35 -30.81 -4.63 -4.98
C ILE A 35 -31.86 -5.65 -4.58
N ALA A 36 -31.51 -6.53 -3.64
CA ALA A 36 -32.41 -7.48 -3.04
C ALA A 36 -32.61 -7.18 -1.55
N VAL A 37 -33.88 -7.18 -1.12
CA VAL A 37 -34.29 -7.09 0.28
C VAL A 37 -34.96 -8.41 0.72
N PRO A 38 -35.22 -8.66 2.02
CA PRO A 38 -35.98 -9.83 2.45
C PRO A 38 -37.38 -9.85 1.82
N PRO A 39 -37.91 -11.02 1.43
CA PRO A 39 -39.18 -11.15 0.69
C PRO A 39 -40.41 -10.60 1.43
N ASP A 40 -40.34 -10.47 2.75
CA ASP A 40 -41.41 -9.91 3.59
C ASP A 40 -41.44 -8.37 3.64
N ARG A 41 -40.49 -7.70 3.01
CA ARG A 41 -40.32 -6.23 3.09
C ARG A 41 -40.97 -5.48 1.94
N ASP A 42 -41.12 -6.12 0.79
CA ASP A 42 -41.74 -5.50 -0.40
C ASP A 42 -42.33 -6.59 -1.30
N THR A 43 -43.43 -6.29 -1.99
CA THR A 43 -44.04 -7.19 -2.99
C THR A 43 -43.12 -7.47 -4.18
N GLN A 44 -42.17 -6.56 -4.46
CA GLN A 44 -41.08 -6.73 -5.39
C GLN A 44 -39.73 -6.67 -4.65
N PRO A 45 -39.30 -7.77 -4.03
CA PRO A 45 -38.12 -7.76 -3.16
C PRO A 45 -36.80 -7.60 -3.90
N VAL A 46 -36.79 -7.62 -5.23
CA VAL A 46 -35.65 -7.31 -6.08
C VAL A 46 -36.02 -6.17 -7.01
N ARG A 47 -35.22 -5.12 -7.00
CA ARG A 47 -35.39 -3.95 -7.88
C ARG A 47 -34.11 -3.60 -8.60
N ARG A 48 -34.26 -3.08 -9.83
CA ARG A 48 -33.19 -2.51 -10.62
C ARG A 48 -33.28 -0.97 -10.54
N PHE A 49 -32.14 -0.32 -10.39
CA PHE A 49 -32.00 1.13 -10.48
C PHE A 49 -30.89 1.48 -11.46
N ALA A 50 -31.00 2.64 -12.13
CA ALA A 50 -29.89 3.16 -12.91
C ALA A 50 -28.79 3.72 -11.99
N ALA A 51 -27.58 3.93 -12.53
CA ALA A 51 -26.43 4.43 -11.76
C ALA A 51 -26.38 5.98 -11.69
N PHE A 52 -27.44 6.68 -12.06
CA PHE A 52 -27.52 8.14 -11.88
C PHE A 52 -27.77 8.51 -10.42
N THR A 53 -27.30 9.66 -9.99
CA THR A 53 -27.39 10.10 -8.58
C THR A 53 -28.82 10.06 -8.04
N GLU A 54 -29.81 10.49 -8.84
CA GLU A 54 -31.22 10.48 -8.43
C GLU A 54 -31.75 9.06 -8.24
N ASP A 55 -31.37 8.12 -9.11
CA ASP A 55 -31.76 6.71 -8.99
C ASP A 55 -31.07 6.05 -7.77
N LEU A 56 -29.81 6.39 -7.48
CA LEU A 56 -29.11 5.91 -6.29
C LEU A 56 -29.74 6.46 -5.00
N LYS A 57 -30.20 7.71 -4.99
CA LYS A 57 -30.99 8.28 -3.88
C LYS A 57 -32.34 7.57 -3.75
N ALA A 58 -33.05 7.33 -4.87
CA ALA A 58 -34.32 6.59 -4.87
C ALA A 58 -34.14 5.15 -4.35
N ALA A 59 -33.00 4.51 -4.68
CA ALA A 59 -32.63 3.19 -4.13
C ALA A 59 -32.47 3.25 -2.61
N ALA A 60 -31.76 4.26 -2.10
CA ALA A 60 -31.60 4.46 -0.66
C ALA A 60 -32.94 4.74 0.04
N ASP A 61 -33.81 5.58 -0.55
CA ASP A 61 -35.18 5.83 -0.05
C ASP A 61 -36.02 4.55 0.01
N TRP A 62 -35.87 3.68 -0.99
CA TRP A 62 -36.55 2.40 -1.01
C TRP A 62 -36.03 1.48 0.10
N LEU A 63 -34.72 1.40 0.32
CA LEU A 63 -34.10 0.62 1.41
C LEU A 63 -34.59 1.09 2.79
N GLU A 64 -34.74 2.41 3.02
CA GLU A 64 -35.31 2.97 4.25
C GLU A 64 -36.77 2.56 4.43
N ARG A 65 -37.60 2.65 3.38
CA ARG A 65 -39.01 2.19 3.43
C ARG A 65 -39.09 0.69 3.76
N CYS A 66 -38.16 -0.11 3.26
CA CYS A 66 -38.06 -1.53 3.58
C CYS A 66 -37.45 -1.80 4.96
N ARG A 67 -37.11 -0.78 5.74
CA ARG A 67 -36.49 -0.86 7.07
C ARG A 67 -35.19 -1.66 7.06
N ILE A 68 -34.36 -1.44 6.05
CA ILE A 68 -33.06 -2.05 5.95
C ILE A 68 -32.05 -1.28 6.82
N GLU A 69 -31.28 -1.98 7.61
CA GLU A 69 -30.25 -1.44 8.51
C GLU A 69 -28.85 -1.69 8.00
N THR A 70 -28.65 -2.79 7.26
CA THR A 70 -27.33 -3.20 6.79
C THR A 70 -27.36 -3.68 5.35
N VAL A 71 -26.37 -3.28 4.56
CA VAL A 71 -26.32 -3.53 3.11
C VAL A 71 -24.99 -4.18 2.75
N ALA A 72 -25.03 -5.39 2.18
CA ALA A 72 -23.84 -6.01 1.57
C ALA A 72 -23.70 -5.61 0.11
N MET A 73 -22.50 -5.17 -0.29
CA MET A 73 -22.20 -4.85 -1.69
C MET A 73 -20.81 -5.33 -2.09
N GLU A 74 -20.65 -5.74 -3.36
CA GLU A 74 -19.37 -6.15 -3.88
C GLU A 74 -18.51 -4.93 -4.23
N SER A 75 -17.22 -4.94 -3.80
CA SER A 75 -16.27 -3.86 -4.06
C SER A 75 -15.58 -4.00 -5.42
N THR A 76 -16.36 -4.13 -6.51
CA THR A 76 -15.83 -4.25 -7.87
C THR A 76 -15.57 -2.87 -8.48
N GLY A 77 -14.34 -2.61 -8.90
CA GLY A 77 -13.94 -1.32 -9.50
C GLY A 77 -14.14 -0.13 -8.57
N VAL A 78 -14.77 0.94 -9.11
CA VAL A 78 -15.08 2.20 -8.39
C VAL A 78 -16.58 2.47 -8.29
N TYR A 79 -17.41 1.66 -8.95
CA TYR A 79 -18.84 1.90 -9.13
C TYR A 79 -19.65 1.83 -7.84
N TRP A 80 -19.15 1.15 -6.82
CA TRP A 80 -19.78 1.03 -5.50
C TRP A 80 -19.68 2.33 -4.67
N ILE A 81 -18.71 3.20 -4.96
CA ILE A 81 -18.39 4.37 -4.13
C ILE A 81 -19.57 5.33 -3.98
N PRO A 82 -20.27 5.75 -5.05
CA PRO A 82 -21.38 6.71 -4.93
C PRO A 82 -22.52 6.17 -4.06
N LEU A 83 -22.97 4.94 -4.29
CA LEU A 83 -24.03 4.35 -3.46
C LEU A 83 -23.57 4.16 -2.02
N PHE A 84 -22.33 3.71 -1.80
CA PHE A 84 -21.75 3.55 -0.46
C PHE A 84 -21.85 4.87 0.32
N GLN A 85 -21.42 5.99 -0.28
CA GLN A 85 -21.43 7.30 0.36
C GLN A 85 -22.85 7.77 0.69
N ILE A 86 -23.83 7.55 -0.20
CA ILE A 86 -25.22 7.87 0.05
C ILE A 86 -25.76 7.07 1.24
N LEU A 87 -25.52 5.77 1.28
CA LEU A 87 -25.99 4.89 2.37
C LEU A 87 -25.31 5.22 3.70
N GLU A 88 -23.99 5.47 3.68
CA GLU A 88 -23.22 5.88 4.87
C GLU A 88 -23.75 7.20 5.46
N THR A 89 -24.06 8.20 4.61
CA THR A 89 -24.63 9.49 5.03
C THR A 89 -26.02 9.33 5.67
N ARG A 90 -26.75 8.28 5.31
CA ARG A 90 -28.08 7.95 5.89
C ARG A 90 -27.97 7.05 7.11
N GLY A 91 -26.77 6.74 7.59
CA GLY A 91 -26.54 5.94 8.80
C GLY A 91 -26.69 4.44 8.60
N MET A 92 -26.85 3.95 7.36
CA MET A 92 -26.90 2.51 7.08
C MET A 92 -25.52 1.88 7.22
N LYS A 93 -25.45 0.69 7.82
CA LYS A 93 -24.22 -0.09 7.89
C LYS A 93 -23.93 -0.75 6.53
N VAL A 94 -22.80 -0.44 5.93
CA VAL A 94 -22.43 -1.03 4.63
C VAL A 94 -21.31 -2.06 4.80
N CYS A 95 -21.60 -3.30 4.42
CA CYS A 95 -20.66 -4.42 4.39
C CYS A 95 -20.07 -4.56 2.98
N LEU A 96 -18.88 -3.96 2.75
CA LEU A 96 -18.15 -4.16 1.50
C LEU A 96 -17.53 -5.54 1.48
N VAL A 97 -17.85 -6.36 0.49
CA VAL A 97 -17.32 -7.71 0.36
C VAL A 97 -16.38 -7.84 -0.84
N ASN A 98 -15.37 -8.68 -0.70
CA ASN A 98 -14.48 -9.00 -1.79
C ASN A 98 -15.10 -10.10 -2.67
N ALA A 99 -15.18 -9.86 -3.98
CA ALA A 99 -15.69 -10.80 -4.98
C ALA A 99 -15.14 -12.23 -4.85
N ARG A 100 -13.89 -12.39 -4.42
CA ARG A 100 -13.28 -13.72 -4.23
C ARG A 100 -13.90 -14.52 -3.09
N HIS A 101 -14.46 -13.86 -2.09
CA HIS A 101 -15.11 -14.54 -0.97
C HIS A 101 -16.52 -15.04 -1.35
N VAL A 102 -17.18 -14.36 -2.28
CA VAL A 102 -18.52 -14.68 -2.76
C VAL A 102 -18.51 -15.74 -3.84
N LYS A 103 -17.47 -15.76 -4.71
CA LYS A 103 -17.36 -16.68 -5.89
C LYS A 103 -17.16 -18.16 -5.57
N ASN A 104 -16.88 -18.53 -4.34
CA ASN A 104 -16.59 -19.92 -3.96
C ASN A 104 -17.84 -20.76 -3.67
N VAL A 105 -19.05 -20.22 -3.90
CA VAL A 105 -20.29 -20.94 -3.66
C VAL A 105 -20.93 -21.29 -5.01
N PRO A 106 -21.18 -22.58 -5.34
CA PRO A 106 -21.73 -22.99 -6.60
C PRO A 106 -23.19 -22.54 -6.77
N GLY A 107 -23.52 -21.94 -7.91
CA GLY A 107 -24.87 -21.49 -8.29
C GLY A 107 -24.91 -20.87 -9.69
N ARG A 108 -26.11 -20.69 -10.27
CA ARG A 108 -26.31 -19.99 -11.55
C ARG A 108 -26.11 -18.49 -11.37
N LYS A 109 -25.32 -17.87 -12.24
CA LYS A 109 -25.05 -16.44 -12.26
C LYS A 109 -26.07 -15.68 -13.10
N THR A 110 -26.82 -14.81 -12.45
CA THR A 110 -27.56 -13.70 -13.04
C THR A 110 -27.50 -12.54 -12.05
N ASP A 111 -27.55 -11.29 -12.50
CA ASP A 111 -27.47 -10.11 -11.62
C ASP A 111 -28.55 -10.11 -10.53
N VAL A 112 -29.75 -10.60 -10.86
CA VAL A 112 -30.84 -10.85 -9.90
C VAL A 112 -30.45 -11.90 -8.88
N SER A 113 -29.84 -13.01 -9.29
CA SER A 113 -29.41 -14.08 -8.39
C SER A 113 -28.21 -13.64 -7.54
N ASP A 114 -27.34 -12.78 -8.06
CA ASP A 114 -26.14 -12.33 -7.37
C ASP A 114 -26.49 -11.35 -6.22
N CYS A 115 -27.43 -10.41 -6.40
CA CYS A 115 -27.89 -9.54 -5.30
C CYS A 115 -28.68 -10.31 -4.24
N GLN A 116 -29.55 -11.27 -4.64
CA GLN A 116 -30.28 -12.15 -3.70
C GLN A 116 -29.32 -13.04 -2.93
N TRP A 117 -28.28 -13.55 -3.55
CA TRP A 117 -27.26 -14.35 -2.92
C TRP A 117 -26.44 -13.55 -1.90
N LEU A 118 -26.06 -12.33 -2.25
CA LEU A 118 -25.40 -11.40 -1.31
C LEU A 118 -26.30 -11.10 -0.09
N GLN A 119 -27.60 -10.83 -0.34
CA GLN A 119 -28.57 -10.60 0.71
C GLN A 119 -28.67 -11.80 1.65
N TYR A 120 -28.82 -13.02 1.11
CA TYR A 120 -28.89 -14.25 1.90
C TYR A 120 -27.63 -14.49 2.73
N LEU A 121 -26.43 -14.43 2.11
CA LEU A 121 -25.17 -14.63 2.81
C LEU A 121 -24.96 -13.59 3.92
N HIS A 122 -25.42 -12.36 3.69
CA HIS A 122 -25.35 -11.29 4.68
C HIS A 122 -26.32 -11.56 5.84
N ALA A 123 -27.54 -11.91 5.52
CA ALA A 123 -28.57 -12.21 6.51
C ALA A 123 -28.18 -13.36 7.47
N VAL A 124 -27.47 -14.38 6.97
CA VAL A 124 -27.00 -15.51 7.79
C VAL A 124 -25.60 -15.28 8.41
N GLY A 125 -25.02 -14.08 8.28
CA GLY A 125 -23.75 -13.72 8.92
C GLY A 125 -22.50 -14.38 8.32
N LEU A 126 -22.56 -14.89 7.07
CA LEU A 126 -21.44 -15.55 6.41
C LEU A 126 -20.48 -14.59 5.67
N LEU A 127 -20.86 -13.33 5.52
CA LEU A 127 -20.00 -12.32 4.88
C LEU A 127 -19.07 -11.66 5.88
N ARG A 128 -17.83 -11.43 5.46
CA ARG A 128 -16.85 -10.65 6.21
C ARG A 128 -16.63 -9.32 5.49
N ALA A 129 -16.89 -8.23 6.19
CA ALA A 129 -16.63 -6.89 5.66
C ALA A 129 -15.13 -6.69 5.36
N SER A 130 -14.85 -6.07 4.23
CA SER A 130 -13.52 -5.54 3.92
C SER A 130 -13.29 -4.29 4.75
N PHE A 131 -12.09 -4.17 5.32
CA PHE A 131 -11.71 -2.94 6.03
C PHE A 131 -11.69 -1.75 5.06
N ARG A 132 -12.38 -0.68 5.43
CA ARG A 132 -12.34 0.63 4.79
C ARG A 132 -12.07 1.69 5.86
N PRO A 133 -11.03 2.52 5.72
CA PRO A 133 -10.81 3.62 6.64
C PRO A 133 -11.85 4.73 6.44
N SER A 134 -11.83 5.74 7.31
CA SER A 134 -12.75 6.89 7.27
C SER A 134 -12.77 7.60 5.92
N GLY A 135 -13.83 8.35 5.63
CA GLY A 135 -13.99 9.12 4.42
C GLY A 135 -12.83 10.09 4.18
N GLN A 136 -12.37 10.78 5.21
CA GLN A 136 -11.22 11.69 5.15
C GLN A 136 -9.93 10.97 4.73
N VAL A 137 -9.63 9.83 5.33
CA VAL A 137 -8.49 8.98 4.93
C VAL A 137 -8.63 8.50 3.48
N CYS A 138 -9.86 8.14 3.05
CA CYS A 138 -10.12 7.73 1.67
C CYS A 138 -9.90 8.86 0.67
N ALA A 139 -10.20 10.11 1.03
CA ALA A 139 -9.96 11.28 0.19
C ALA A 139 -8.46 11.50 -0.05
N VAL A 140 -7.66 11.57 1.01
CA VAL A 140 -6.18 11.69 0.90
C VAL A 140 -5.58 10.49 0.17
N ARG A 141 -6.10 9.27 0.40
CA ARG A 141 -5.70 8.06 -0.34
C ARG A 141 -5.89 8.22 -1.85
N SER A 142 -7.01 8.80 -2.28
CA SER A 142 -7.29 9.00 -3.70
C SER A 142 -6.28 9.93 -4.35
N LEU A 143 -5.95 11.06 -3.71
CA LEU A 143 -4.93 11.98 -4.18
C LEU A 143 -3.53 11.37 -4.17
N MET A 144 -3.18 10.63 -3.12
CA MET A 144 -1.89 9.95 -3.05
C MET A 144 -1.71 8.94 -4.19
N ARG A 145 -2.74 8.17 -4.51
CA ARG A 145 -2.72 7.23 -5.64
C ARG A 145 -2.64 7.94 -6.99
N TYR A 146 -3.33 9.07 -7.13
CA TYR A 146 -3.22 9.91 -8.31
C TYR A 146 -1.81 10.48 -8.46
N ARG A 147 -1.23 11.00 -7.37
CA ARG A 147 0.16 11.45 -7.35
C ARG A 147 1.17 10.37 -7.77
N GLU A 148 1.01 9.14 -7.28
CA GLU A 148 1.85 8.01 -7.71
C GLU A 148 1.71 7.75 -9.22
N SER A 149 0.52 7.88 -9.78
CA SER A 149 0.29 7.77 -11.22
C SER A 149 1.01 8.86 -11.99
N LEU A 150 0.96 10.12 -11.52
CA LEU A 150 1.69 11.24 -12.13
C LEU A 150 3.21 11.02 -12.12
N VAL A 151 3.77 10.52 -11.01
CA VAL A 151 5.19 10.13 -10.94
C VAL A 151 5.53 9.06 -11.98
N GLY A 152 4.66 8.06 -12.13
CA GLY A 152 4.83 7.01 -13.16
C GLY A 152 4.82 7.58 -14.57
N MET A 153 3.88 8.48 -14.89
CA MET A 153 3.79 9.13 -16.20
C MET A 153 5.02 10.01 -16.48
N ALA A 154 5.48 10.79 -15.49
CA ALA A 154 6.72 11.57 -15.63
C ALA A 154 7.94 10.67 -15.92
N ALA A 155 8.03 9.51 -15.27
CA ALA A 155 9.12 8.55 -15.50
C ALA A 155 9.11 7.99 -16.93
N VAL A 156 7.93 7.75 -17.52
CA VAL A 156 7.81 7.32 -18.93
C VAL A 156 8.38 8.37 -19.87
N HIS A 157 8.09 9.65 -19.64
CA HIS A 157 8.65 10.73 -20.48
C HIS A 157 10.16 10.88 -20.32
N LEU A 158 10.70 10.63 -19.13
CA LEU A 158 12.15 10.58 -18.93
C LEU A 158 12.79 9.44 -19.75
N GLN A 159 12.17 8.27 -19.82
CA GLN A 159 12.63 7.17 -20.69
C GLN A 159 12.55 7.54 -22.18
N HIS A 160 11.52 8.27 -22.59
CA HIS A 160 11.41 8.77 -23.97
C HIS A 160 12.52 9.79 -24.29
N MET A 161 12.89 10.68 -23.35
CA MET A 161 14.03 11.57 -23.53
C MET A 161 15.32 10.77 -23.73
N GLN A 162 15.60 9.77 -22.89
CA GLN A 162 16.77 8.90 -23.02
C GLN A 162 16.78 8.20 -24.37
N LYS A 163 15.66 7.60 -24.80
CA LYS A 163 15.54 6.94 -26.10
C LYS A 163 15.79 7.89 -27.27
N ALA A 164 15.28 9.13 -27.22
CA ALA A 164 15.52 10.11 -28.26
C ALA A 164 17.01 10.51 -28.35
N LEU A 165 17.71 10.63 -27.22
CA LEU A 165 19.14 10.85 -27.17
C LEU A 165 19.91 9.66 -27.74
N ASP A 166 19.57 8.42 -27.39
CA ASP A 166 20.20 7.22 -27.95
C ASP A 166 20.08 7.17 -29.49
N GLN A 167 18.89 7.48 -30.00
CA GLN A 167 18.63 7.50 -31.44
C GLN A 167 19.45 8.55 -32.19
N MET A 168 19.90 9.59 -31.50
CA MET A 168 20.84 10.61 -32.01
C MET A 168 22.29 10.28 -31.68
N ASN A 169 22.58 9.13 -31.07
CA ASN A 169 23.89 8.76 -30.50
C ASN A 169 24.44 9.79 -29.50
N LEU A 170 23.56 10.43 -28.74
CA LEU A 170 23.94 11.35 -27.68
C LEU A 170 23.94 10.58 -26.33
N GLN A 171 25.13 10.31 -25.80
CA GLN A 171 25.33 9.41 -24.65
C GLN A 171 25.28 10.14 -23.29
N LEU A 172 24.53 11.25 -23.22
CA LEU A 172 24.49 12.15 -22.06
C LEU A 172 24.03 11.42 -20.76
N HIS A 173 23.07 10.53 -20.88
CA HIS A 173 22.51 9.78 -19.72
C HIS A 173 23.47 8.69 -19.18
N HIS A 174 24.54 8.34 -19.92
CA HIS A 174 25.61 7.49 -19.40
C HIS A 174 26.66 8.28 -18.62
N VAL A 175 26.73 9.59 -18.86
CA VAL A 175 27.74 10.48 -18.26
C VAL A 175 27.14 11.23 -17.04
N LEU A 176 25.86 11.57 -17.09
CA LEU A 176 25.12 12.18 -15.99
C LEU A 176 24.34 11.13 -15.22
N SER A 177 24.44 11.15 -13.89
CA SER A 177 23.69 10.26 -13.01
C SER A 177 22.17 10.52 -13.02
N ASP A 178 21.76 11.74 -13.40
CA ASP A 178 20.35 12.16 -13.47
C ASP A 178 20.15 13.14 -14.64
N LEU A 179 19.59 12.63 -15.74
CA LEU A 179 19.25 13.43 -16.92
C LEU A 179 18.23 14.52 -16.61
N SER A 180 17.31 14.26 -15.68
CA SER A 180 16.29 15.22 -15.26
C SER A 180 16.79 16.22 -14.21
N GLY A 181 18.08 16.18 -13.83
CA GLY A 181 18.74 17.14 -12.95
C GLY A 181 18.98 18.51 -13.63
N THR A 182 19.42 19.49 -12.84
CA THR A 182 19.64 20.86 -13.29
C THR A 182 20.52 20.92 -14.56
N THR A 183 21.67 20.24 -14.53
CA THR A 183 22.57 20.18 -15.69
C THR A 183 21.98 19.45 -16.89
N GLY A 184 21.35 18.28 -16.65
CA GLY A 184 20.73 17.54 -17.75
C GLY A 184 19.66 18.35 -18.46
N MET A 185 18.76 18.98 -17.69
CA MET A 185 17.69 19.81 -18.25
C MET A 185 18.25 21.07 -18.95
N ALA A 186 19.29 21.72 -18.41
CA ALA A 186 19.90 22.86 -19.04
C ALA A 186 20.54 22.50 -20.41
N ILE A 187 21.24 21.36 -20.49
CA ILE A 187 21.81 20.85 -21.75
C ILE A 187 20.69 20.51 -22.75
N LEU A 188 19.62 19.82 -22.30
CA LEU A 188 18.49 19.50 -23.17
C LEU A 188 17.81 20.75 -23.72
N ASP A 189 17.63 21.79 -22.90
CA ASP A 189 17.06 23.06 -23.34
C ASP A 189 17.93 23.73 -24.39
N ALA A 190 19.24 23.80 -24.16
CA ALA A 190 20.19 24.37 -25.12
C ALA A 190 20.17 23.61 -26.47
N ILE A 191 20.14 22.27 -26.43
CA ILE A 191 19.97 21.43 -27.64
C ILE A 191 18.66 21.77 -28.36
N LEU A 192 17.56 21.90 -27.65
CA LEU A 192 16.24 22.20 -28.19
C LEU A 192 16.13 23.65 -28.70
N CYS A 193 16.97 24.57 -28.18
CA CYS A 193 17.15 25.94 -28.68
C CYS A 193 18.10 26.04 -29.89
N GLY A 194 18.73 24.93 -30.33
CA GLY A 194 19.56 24.89 -31.51
C GLY A 194 21.07 24.86 -31.27
N GLU A 195 21.54 24.85 -29.99
CA GLU A 195 22.98 24.72 -29.74
C GLU A 195 23.46 23.29 -30.13
N ARG A 196 24.57 23.22 -30.83
CA ARG A 196 25.18 21.97 -31.34
C ARG A 196 26.66 21.86 -30.98
N ASN A 197 27.24 22.93 -30.43
CA ASN A 197 28.65 22.91 -30.05
C ASN A 197 28.81 22.11 -28.73
N PRO A 198 29.47 20.94 -28.76
CA PRO A 198 29.58 20.08 -27.58
C PRO A 198 30.32 20.76 -26.42
N LEU A 199 31.30 21.63 -26.71
CA LEU A 199 32.06 22.34 -25.68
C LEU A 199 31.18 23.35 -24.94
N LYS A 200 30.36 24.14 -25.70
CA LYS A 200 29.41 25.09 -25.11
C LYS A 200 28.36 24.34 -24.26
N LEU A 201 27.81 23.23 -24.75
CA LEU A 201 26.87 22.41 -24.02
C LEU A 201 27.48 21.84 -22.72
N ALA A 202 28.74 21.40 -22.77
CA ALA A 202 29.44 20.88 -21.59
C ALA A 202 29.73 21.95 -20.53
N GLN A 203 29.81 23.24 -20.89
CA GLN A 203 29.97 24.35 -19.94
C GLN A 203 28.74 24.56 -19.03
N LEU A 204 27.55 24.03 -19.42
CA LEU A 204 26.33 24.10 -18.63
C LEU A 204 26.36 23.14 -17.42
N ARG A 205 27.43 22.37 -17.25
CA ARG A 205 27.55 21.43 -16.13
C ARG A 205 27.66 22.15 -14.77
N ASP A 206 27.01 21.57 -13.76
CA ASP A 206 27.27 21.95 -12.37
C ASP A 206 28.69 21.48 -11.96
N PRO A 207 29.48 22.29 -11.23
CA PRO A 207 30.83 21.92 -10.77
C PRO A 207 30.89 20.61 -9.96
N ARG A 208 29.82 20.24 -9.30
CA ARG A 208 29.72 19.02 -8.50
C ARG A 208 29.61 17.73 -9.31
N ILE A 209 29.43 17.82 -10.63
CA ILE A 209 29.34 16.63 -11.50
C ILE A 209 30.72 15.99 -11.62
N LYS A 210 30.81 14.68 -11.41
CA LYS A 210 32.07 13.93 -11.44
C LYS A 210 32.69 13.83 -12.83
N ALA A 211 31.85 13.79 -13.88
CA ALA A 211 32.32 13.71 -15.26
C ALA A 211 33.03 15.00 -15.67
N SER A 212 34.16 14.90 -16.38
CA SER A 212 34.88 16.06 -16.87
C SER A 212 34.13 16.75 -18.02
N PRO A 213 34.35 18.05 -18.26
CA PRO A 213 33.74 18.76 -19.38
C PRO A 213 34.05 18.08 -20.75
N GLU A 214 35.25 17.54 -20.92
CA GLU A 214 35.67 16.85 -22.11
C GLU A 214 34.84 15.56 -22.32
N THR A 215 34.59 14.80 -21.25
CA THR A 215 33.76 13.60 -21.30
C THR A 215 32.31 13.93 -21.63
N ILE A 216 31.76 15.00 -21.03
CA ILE A 216 30.42 15.48 -21.35
C ILE A 216 30.37 15.97 -22.82
N ALA A 217 31.34 16.77 -23.27
CA ALA A 217 31.40 17.22 -24.64
C ALA A 217 31.45 16.04 -25.62
N LYS A 218 32.28 15.02 -25.34
CA LYS A 218 32.37 13.82 -26.17
C LYS A 218 31.04 13.06 -26.25
N SER A 219 30.28 13.01 -25.17
CA SER A 219 28.96 12.37 -25.13
C SER A 219 27.87 13.11 -25.90
N LEU A 220 28.13 14.35 -26.30
CA LEU A 220 27.22 15.23 -27.05
C LEU A 220 27.53 15.33 -28.52
N VAL A 221 28.49 14.55 -29.04
CA VAL A 221 28.77 14.42 -30.46
C VAL A 221 27.89 13.31 -31.04
N GLY A 222 26.97 13.68 -31.94
CA GLY A 222 26.02 12.75 -32.54
C GLY A 222 25.27 13.37 -33.72
N ASP A 223 24.21 12.69 -34.19
CA ASP A 223 23.38 13.09 -35.30
C ASP A 223 22.05 13.68 -34.84
N TYR A 224 21.90 14.99 -34.82
CA TYR A 224 20.76 15.75 -34.33
C TYR A 224 19.58 15.74 -35.32
N ARG A 225 19.00 14.58 -35.61
CA ARG A 225 17.91 14.42 -36.56
C ARG A 225 16.64 15.10 -36.10
N ARG A 226 15.92 15.72 -37.04
CA ARG A 226 14.74 16.53 -36.81
C ARG A 226 13.64 15.75 -36.09
N GLU A 227 13.36 14.51 -36.47
CA GLU A 227 12.33 13.65 -35.89
C GLU A 227 12.63 13.30 -34.43
N HIS A 228 13.90 13.08 -34.09
CA HIS A 228 14.30 12.75 -32.71
C HIS A 228 14.36 14.01 -31.84
N LEU A 229 14.76 15.15 -32.37
CA LEU A 229 14.65 16.45 -31.68
C LEU A 229 13.19 16.83 -31.40
N PHE A 230 12.28 16.53 -32.33
CA PHE A 230 10.86 16.74 -32.13
C PHE A 230 10.35 15.87 -30.97
N THR A 231 10.66 14.56 -30.99
CA THR A 231 10.28 13.62 -29.91
C THR A 231 10.87 14.03 -28.56
N LEU A 232 12.12 14.46 -28.53
CA LEU A 232 12.78 14.96 -27.32
C LEU A 232 12.05 16.21 -26.78
N ARG A 233 11.69 17.17 -27.62
CA ARG A 233 10.95 18.40 -27.27
C ARG A 233 9.60 18.03 -26.61
N GLN A 234 8.83 17.14 -27.25
CA GLN A 234 7.53 16.71 -26.71
C GLN A 234 7.71 16.05 -25.35
N SER A 235 8.73 15.18 -25.20
CA SER A 235 8.99 14.47 -23.94
C SER A 235 9.42 15.41 -22.82
N VAL A 236 10.26 16.42 -23.11
CA VAL A 236 10.67 17.45 -22.14
C VAL A 236 9.47 18.29 -21.70
N THR A 237 8.62 18.72 -22.64
CA THR A 237 7.40 19.49 -22.36
C THR A 237 6.44 18.69 -21.47
N ALA A 238 6.13 17.46 -21.84
CA ALA A 238 5.24 16.59 -21.06
C ALA A 238 5.82 16.32 -19.66
N TYR A 239 7.11 16.01 -19.54
CA TYR A 239 7.77 15.82 -18.26
C TYR A 239 7.58 17.03 -17.33
N ARG A 240 7.79 18.26 -17.85
CA ARG A 240 7.59 19.50 -17.09
C ARG A 240 6.15 19.70 -16.66
N SER A 241 5.19 19.43 -17.55
CA SER A 241 3.78 19.48 -17.21
C SER A 241 3.44 18.54 -16.07
N TYR A 242 3.97 17.30 -16.07
CA TYR A 242 3.77 16.37 -14.95
C TYR A 242 4.42 16.85 -13.65
N GLN A 243 5.58 17.54 -13.72
CA GLN A 243 6.18 18.13 -12.50
C GLN A 243 5.31 19.26 -11.93
N GLN A 244 4.62 20.04 -12.77
CA GLN A 244 3.67 21.05 -12.33
C GLN A 244 2.42 20.41 -11.70
N LEU A 245 1.86 19.39 -12.34
CA LEU A 245 0.72 18.64 -11.79
C LEU A 245 1.06 17.97 -10.44
N LEU A 246 2.28 17.46 -10.28
CA LEU A 246 2.76 16.94 -9.01
C LEU A 246 2.81 18.01 -7.93
N ALA A 247 3.30 19.21 -8.26
CA ALA A 247 3.35 20.31 -7.30
C ALA A 247 1.94 20.76 -6.87
N CYS A 248 0.99 20.85 -7.80
CA CYS A 248 -0.43 21.14 -7.48
C CYS A 248 -1.04 20.04 -6.60
N CYS A 249 -0.75 18.77 -6.90
CA CYS A 249 -1.22 17.65 -6.10
C CYS A 249 -0.64 17.66 -4.68
N ASP A 250 0.63 18.06 -4.52
CA ASP A 250 1.29 18.17 -3.22
C ASP A 250 0.62 19.25 -2.34
N VAL A 251 0.25 20.39 -2.91
CA VAL A 251 -0.47 21.46 -2.20
C VAL A 251 -1.83 20.98 -1.70
N GLU A 252 -2.60 20.28 -2.54
CA GLU A 252 -3.90 19.75 -2.15
C GLU A 252 -3.79 18.68 -1.06
N ILE A 253 -2.79 17.78 -1.16
CA ILE A 253 -2.52 16.78 -0.12
C ILE A 253 -2.15 17.46 1.20
N GLU A 254 -1.31 18.50 1.18
CA GLU A 254 -0.92 19.24 2.38
C GLU A 254 -2.14 19.88 3.06
N GLN A 255 -3.03 20.53 2.29
CA GLN A 255 -4.26 21.11 2.81
C GLN A 255 -5.14 20.05 3.46
N MET A 256 -5.39 18.95 2.79
CA MET A 256 -6.18 17.84 3.34
C MET A 256 -5.57 17.23 4.60
N LEU A 257 -4.23 17.13 4.66
CA LEU A 257 -3.55 16.67 5.88
C LEU A 257 -3.73 17.68 7.01
N GLY A 258 -3.78 19.00 6.71
CA GLY A 258 -4.07 20.05 7.65
C GLY A 258 -5.44 19.93 8.34
N GLU A 259 -6.43 19.36 7.66
CA GLU A 259 -7.80 19.18 8.16
C GLU A 259 -7.94 18.02 9.15
N PHE A 260 -6.95 17.14 9.26
CA PHE A 260 -7.02 16.04 10.22
C PHE A 260 -6.95 16.56 11.64
N PRO A 261 -7.74 15.97 12.56
CA PRO A 261 -7.65 16.28 13.98
C PRO A 261 -6.25 15.96 14.51
N ASP A 262 -5.84 16.70 15.53
CA ASP A 262 -4.60 16.43 16.21
C ASP A 262 -4.70 15.12 17.00
N GLY A 263 -3.83 14.19 16.68
CA GLY A 263 -3.63 12.96 17.45
C GLY A 263 -2.66 13.17 18.62
N ALA A 264 -1.93 14.30 18.62
CA ALA A 264 -1.04 14.70 19.68
C ALA A 264 -1.84 15.25 20.88
N GLY A 265 -1.60 14.73 22.08
CA GLY A 265 -2.15 15.26 23.31
C GLY A 265 -1.27 16.38 23.87
N PRO A 266 -1.70 17.06 24.96
CA PRO A 266 -0.94 18.16 25.57
C PRO A 266 0.46 17.74 26.07
N ASP A 267 0.63 16.46 26.42
CA ASP A 267 1.89 15.90 26.90
C ASP A 267 2.76 15.29 25.77
N THR A 268 2.36 15.44 24.50
CA THR A 268 3.14 14.91 23.38
C THR A 268 4.41 15.73 23.21
N PRO A 269 5.61 15.12 23.22
CA PRO A 269 6.88 15.81 23.06
C PRO A 269 6.93 16.62 21.75
N VAL A 270 7.72 17.70 21.74
CA VAL A 270 7.99 18.42 20.48
C VAL A 270 8.73 17.49 19.54
N LEU A 271 8.34 17.48 18.25
CA LEU A 271 8.99 16.68 17.24
C LEU A 271 10.49 17.00 17.14
N ALA A 272 11.33 16.04 17.44
CA ALA A 272 12.77 16.20 17.36
C ALA A 272 13.24 16.37 15.90
N ASP A 273 14.36 17.07 15.70
CA ASP A 273 15.01 17.16 14.39
C ASP A 273 15.26 15.76 13.80
N PRO A 274 15.14 15.58 12.48
CA PRO A 274 15.42 14.30 11.85
C PRO A 274 16.89 13.91 12.06
N LYS A 275 17.12 12.64 12.45
CA LYS A 275 18.49 12.11 12.70
C LYS A 275 19.39 12.23 11.46
N ASP A 276 18.82 12.06 10.27
CA ASP A 276 19.53 12.17 9.01
C ASP A 276 18.90 13.26 8.15
N ARG A 277 19.63 14.37 7.95
CA ARG A 277 19.27 15.43 7.02
C ARG A 277 19.72 15.00 5.61
N HIS A 278 18.85 14.40 4.83
CA HIS A 278 19.13 14.14 3.42
C HIS A 278 18.52 15.23 2.52
N ARG A 279 19.12 15.45 1.35
CA ARG A 279 18.51 16.33 0.36
C ARG A 279 17.20 15.72 -0.13
N PRO A 280 16.12 16.52 -0.18
CA PRO A 280 14.85 16.04 -0.73
C PRO A 280 15.07 15.46 -2.13
N ARG A 281 14.57 14.25 -2.37
CA ARG A 281 14.58 13.63 -3.69
C ARG A 281 13.58 14.34 -4.58
N ARG A 282 13.79 14.30 -5.89
CA ARG A 282 12.94 15.02 -6.85
C ARG A 282 11.44 14.74 -6.70
N ASN A 283 11.06 13.49 -6.45
CA ASN A 283 9.66 13.07 -6.31
C ASN A 283 9.18 13.04 -4.86
N GLU A 284 9.98 13.53 -3.90
CA GLU A 284 9.51 13.76 -2.52
C GLU A 284 8.57 14.96 -2.50
N MET A 285 7.62 14.92 -1.58
CA MET A 285 6.71 16.02 -1.32
C MET A 285 7.48 17.23 -0.83
N LYS A 286 7.10 18.43 -1.30
CA LYS A 286 7.83 19.68 -1.03
C LYS A 286 7.37 20.41 0.21
N PHE A 287 6.58 19.79 1.06
CA PHE A 287 6.10 20.31 2.34
C PHE A 287 6.56 19.41 3.49
N ASP A 288 6.36 19.87 4.74
CA ASP A 288 6.73 19.09 5.93
C ASP A 288 5.76 17.94 6.20
N LEU A 289 5.86 16.90 5.35
CA LEU A 289 5.08 15.67 5.49
C LEU A 289 5.28 15.02 6.86
N ARG A 290 6.51 15.00 7.41
CA ARG A 290 6.81 14.37 8.70
C ARG A 290 6.09 15.08 9.85
N GLY A 291 6.09 16.41 9.85
CA GLY A 291 5.38 17.22 10.85
C GLY A 291 3.88 16.98 10.82
N HIS A 292 3.25 16.97 9.63
CA HIS A 292 1.83 16.64 9.50
C HIS A 292 1.51 15.24 10.02
N LEU A 293 2.32 14.25 9.68
CA LEU A 293 2.11 12.87 10.14
C LEU A 293 2.30 12.73 11.65
N TYR A 294 3.29 13.41 12.22
CA TYR A 294 3.49 13.45 13.66
C TYR A 294 2.28 14.03 14.38
N ARG A 295 1.77 15.17 13.90
CA ARG A 295 0.56 15.80 14.44
C ARG A 295 -0.64 14.87 14.40
N ILE A 296 -0.84 14.18 13.27
CA ILE A 296 -2.00 13.27 13.07
C ILE A 296 -1.88 11.99 13.91
N PHE A 297 -0.70 11.39 13.96
CA PHE A 297 -0.48 10.13 14.68
C PHE A 297 -0.22 10.31 16.18
N GLY A 298 0.26 11.49 16.60
CA GLY A 298 0.74 11.74 17.96
C GLY A 298 2.08 11.05 18.29
N VAL A 299 2.69 10.36 17.31
CA VAL A 299 3.99 9.69 17.44
C VAL A 299 4.75 9.78 16.11
N ASP A 300 6.07 9.79 16.17
CA ASP A 300 6.92 9.80 14.99
C ASP A 300 7.26 8.38 14.51
N LEU A 301 6.57 7.94 13.48
CA LEU A 301 6.84 6.63 12.89
C LEU A 301 8.21 6.58 12.16
N THR A 302 8.83 7.73 11.86
CA THR A 302 10.14 7.75 11.18
C THR A 302 11.30 7.42 12.11
N GLU A 303 11.08 7.38 13.42
CA GLU A 303 12.06 6.88 14.39
C GLU A 303 12.29 5.37 14.27
N VAL A 304 11.30 4.65 13.73
CA VAL A 304 11.43 3.21 13.52
C VAL A 304 12.41 2.95 12.37
N PRO A 305 13.51 2.19 12.61
CA PRO A 305 14.50 1.91 11.57
C PRO A 305 13.85 1.31 10.30
N GLY A 306 14.15 1.93 9.16
CA GLY A 306 13.64 1.53 7.85
C GLY A 306 12.34 2.22 7.44
N LEU A 307 11.62 2.91 8.35
CA LEU A 307 10.46 3.73 7.98
C LEU A 307 10.91 5.16 7.66
N ASN A 308 10.31 5.73 6.62
CA ASN A 308 10.45 7.14 6.26
C ASN A 308 9.06 7.79 6.17
N ALA A 309 9.01 9.10 5.99
CA ALA A 309 7.76 9.86 5.92
C ALA A 309 6.79 9.32 4.84
N LEU A 310 7.29 8.88 3.67
CA LEU A 310 6.44 8.28 2.62
C LEU A 310 5.85 6.94 3.04
N THR A 311 6.61 6.12 3.78
CA THR A 311 6.09 4.86 4.36
C THR A 311 5.02 5.14 5.40
N ALA A 312 5.25 6.11 6.29
CA ALA A 312 4.28 6.55 7.30
C ALA A 312 3.02 7.13 6.63
N HIS A 313 3.17 7.94 5.58
CA HIS A 313 2.03 8.44 4.79
C HIS A 313 1.24 7.31 4.12
N THR A 314 1.92 6.29 3.58
CA THR A 314 1.25 5.11 3.05
C THR A 314 0.44 4.38 4.13
N LEU A 315 0.96 4.28 5.34
CA LEU A 315 0.22 3.72 6.47
C LEU A 315 -1.00 4.58 6.81
N LEU A 316 -0.87 5.91 6.90
CA LEU A 316 -2.00 6.82 7.10
C LEU A 316 -3.09 6.59 6.05
N THR A 317 -2.72 6.57 4.78
CA THR A 317 -3.69 6.45 3.67
C THR A 317 -4.31 5.06 3.55
N GLU A 318 -3.69 4.00 4.04
CA GLU A 318 -4.21 2.64 3.93
C GLU A 318 -4.95 2.17 5.20
N VAL A 319 -4.61 2.68 6.39
CA VAL A 319 -5.24 2.26 7.64
C VAL A 319 -5.85 3.41 8.45
N GLY A 320 -5.40 4.64 8.26
CA GLY A 320 -5.79 5.77 9.10
C GLY A 320 -4.99 5.85 10.39
N PRO A 321 -5.26 6.89 11.23
CA PRO A 321 -4.61 7.07 12.51
C PRO A 321 -5.24 6.19 13.61
N ASP A 322 -6.49 5.75 13.44
CA ASP A 322 -7.23 4.91 14.38
C ASP A 322 -7.20 3.46 13.93
N LEU A 323 -6.68 2.59 14.80
CA LEU A 323 -6.58 1.15 14.58
C LEU A 323 -7.64 0.33 15.35
N SER A 324 -8.65 0.97 15.92
CA SER A 324 -9.71 0.32 16.72
C SER A 324 -10.49 -0.76 15.95
N ALA A 325 -10.56 -0.64 14.62
CA ALA A 325 -11.14 -1.67 13.75
C ALA A 325 -10.38 -3.01 13.77
N PHE A 326 -9.16 -3.03 14.32
CA PHE A 326 -8.37 -4.24 14.49
C PHE A 326 -8.32 -4.65 15.97
N PRO A 327 -8.97 -5.73 16.37
CA PRO A 327 -9.09 -6.10 17.78
C PRO A 327 -7.75 -6.41 18.46
N ASN A 328 -6.71 -6.71 17.68
CA ASN A 328 -5.35 -6.95 18.18
C ASN A 328 -4.33 -6.88 17.05
N VAL A 329 -3.06 -6.87 17.44
CA VAL A 329 -1.91 -6.83 16.53
C VAL A 329 -1.86 -8.01 15.55
N GLY A 330 -2.37 -9.17 15.94
CA GLY A 330 -2.44 -10.35 15.07
C GLY A 330 -3.45 -10.16 13.93
N ALA A 331 -4.62 -9.58 14.23
CA ALA A 331 -5.64 -9.23 13.23
C ALA A 331 -5.10 -8.20 12.23
N PHE A 332 -4.41 -7.16 12.71
CA PHE A 332 -3.75 -6.14 11.87
C PHE A 332 -2.71 -6.75 10.93
N ALA A 333 -1.78 -7.55 11.45
CA ALA A 333 -0.75 -8.21 10.64
C ALA A 333 -1.35 -9.24 9.66
N SER A 334 -2.42 -9.93 10.05
CA SER A 334 -3.15 -10.87 9.20
C SER A 334 -3.89 -10.16 8.07
N TRP A 335 -4.51 -9.00 8.34
CA TRP A 335 -5.14 -8.17 7.32
C TRP A 335 -4.13 -7.73 6.26
N MET A 336 -2.91 -7.37 6.65
CA MET A 336 -1.81 -7.06 5.73
C MET A 336 -1.29 -8.28 4.95
N GLY A 337 -1.69 -9.50 5.28
CA GLY A 337 -1.13 -10.72 4.68
C GLY A 337 0.35 -10.94 5.02
N LEU A 338 0.76 -10.53 6.22
CA LEU A 338 2.13 -10.72 6.73
C LEU A 338 2.23 -11.93 7.66
N CYS A 339 1.11 -12.52 8.07
CA CYS A 339 1.07 -13.76 8.87
C CYS A 339 1.13 -15.01 7.98
N PRO A 340 1.71 -16.11 8.47
CA PRO A 340 1.58 -17.40 7.80
C PRO A 340 0.12 -17.85 7.72
N ASP A 341 -0.29 -18.37 6.56
CA ASP A 341 -1.59 -19.00 6.33
C ASP A 341 -1.39 -20.52 6.36
N ASN A 342 -1.28 -21.06 7.58
CA ASN A 342 -0.95 -22.46 7.79
C ASN A 342 -2.09 -23.37 7.34
N ARG A 343 -1.82 -24.20 6.33
CA ARG A 343 -2.70 -25.29 5.95
C ARG A 343 -2.24 -26.55 6.67
N VAL A 344 -3.11 -27.07 7.54
CA VAL A 344 -2.82 -28.25 8.36
C VAL A 344 -3.77 -29.37 7.96
N SER A 345 -3.26 -30.58 7.79
CA SER A 345 -4.03 -31.79 7.59
C SER A 345 -3.41 -32.93 8.39
N GLY A 346 -4.20 -33.65 9.18
CA GLY A 346 -3.72 -34.76 10.01
C GLY A 346 -2.61 -34.34 10.98
N GLY A 347 -2.66 -33.12 11.53
CA GLY A 347 -1.61 -32.57 12.42
C GLY A 347 -0.33 -32.11 11.72
N LYS A 348 -0.18 -32.30 10.40
CA LYS A 348 0.98 -31.89 9.62
C LYS A 348 0.71 -30.55 8.91
N VAL A 349 1.66 -29.60 9.01
CA VAL A 349 1.62 -28.34 8.28
C VAL A 349 1.97 -28.60 6.82
N LEU A 350 0.99 -28.53 5.92
CA LEU A 350 1.17 -28.71 4.48
C LEU A 350 1.76 -27.48 3.81
N SER A 351 1.43 -26.30 4.31
CA SER A 351 1.92 -25.02 3.78
C SER A 351 1.90 -23.96 4.88
N SER A 352 2.93 -23.12 4.89
CA SER A 352 3.03 -21.93 5.76
C SER A 352 3.23 -20.64 4.96
N HIS A 353 2.81 -20.62 3.70
CA HIS A 353 2.88 -19.41 2.88
C HIS A 353 1.91 -18.35 3.42
N THR A 354 2.29 -17.07 3.28
CA THR A 354 1.38 -15.97 3.57
C THR A 354 0.30 -15.88 2.48
N ARG A 355 -0.87 -15.35 2.85
CA ARG A 355 -1.94 -15.09 1.87
C ARG A 355 -1.46 -14.12 0.78
N LYS A 356 -1.84 -14.37 -0.47
CA LYS A 356 -1.62 -13.44 -1.58
C LYS A 356 -2.62 -12.30 -1.48
N VAL A 357 -2.19 -11.15 -0.99
CA VAL A 357 -3.00 -9.93 -0.88
C VAL A 357 -2.32 -8.78 -1.61
N ASN A 358 -3.11 -7.94 -2.27
CA ASN A 358 -2.62 -6.70 -2.86
C ASN A 358 -2.81 -5.54 -1.86
N ASN A 359 -1.98 -5.53 -0.81
CA ASN A 359 -2.04 -4.55 0.26
C ASN A 359 -0.83 -3.60 0.15
N ARG A 360 -1.08 -2.30 0.00
CA ARG A 360 -0.05 -1.26 -0.18
C ARG A 360 0.74 -1.04 1.10
N ALA A 361 0.10 -1.04 2.27
CA ALA A 361 0.79 -0.93 3.56
C ALA A 361 1.77 -2.08 3.75
N ALA A 362 1.36 -3.32 3.45
CA ALA A 362 2.25 -4.47 3.50
C ALA A 362 3.42 -4.36 2.52
N ARG A 363 3.20 -3.81 1.32
CA ARG A 363 4.27 -3.56 0.34
C ARG A 363 5.25 -2.52 0.86
N ALA A 364 4.77 -1.41 1.41
CA ALA A 364 5.60 -0.36 2.00
C ALA A 364 6.46 -0.92 3.15
N LEU A 365 5.87 -1.72 4.04
CA LEU A 365 6.62 -2.36 5.13
C LEU A 365 7.63 -3.42 4.65
N ARG A 366 7.37 -4.14 3.54
CA ARG A 366 8.36 -5.04 2.94
C ARG A 366 9.53 -4.27 2.33
N MET A 367 9.28 -3.12 1.70
CA MET A 367 10.34 -2.23 1.19
C MET A 367 11.17 -1.65 2.34
N ALA A 368 10.51 -1.21 3.41
CA ALA A 368 11.17 -0.77 4.64
C ALA A 368 12.03 -1.88 5.25
N ALA A 369 11.51 -3.11 5.32
CA ALA A 369 12.27 -4.27 5.81
C ALA A 369 13.50 -4.57 4.94
N GLN A 370 13.40 -4.42 3.63
CA GLN A 370 14.52 -4.66 2.72
C GLN A 370 15.66 -3.65 2.92
N SER A 371 15.35 -2.39 3.23
CA SER A 371 16.37 -1.35 3.50
C SER A 371 17.18 -1.61 4.77
N LEU A 372 16.68 -2.44 5.69
CA LEU A 372 17.34 -2.77 6.96
C LEU A 372 18.63 -3.59 6.83
N PHE A 373 18.93 -4.10 5.63
CA PHE A 373 20.10 -4.99 5.45
C PHE A 373 21.42 -4.38 5.93
N ARG A 374 21.61 -3.08 5.68
CA ARG A 374 22.82 -2.32 6.09
C ARG A 374 22.65 -1.57 7.41
N SER A 375 21.47 -1.60 8.02
CA SER A 375 21.21 -0.87 9.27
C SER A 375 21.93 -1.54 10.46
N GLN A 376 22.51 -0.72 11.32
CA GLN A 376 23.15 -1.17 12.58
C GLN A 376 22.13 -1.32 13.72
N SER A 377 20.89 -0.89 13.53
CA SER A 377 19.80 -1.00 14.50
C SER A 377 19.48 -2.44 14.87
N TRP A 378 18.77 -2.65 15.98
CA TRP A 378 18.24 -3.95 16.36
C TRP A 378 17.38 -4.58 15.24
N MET A 379 16.56 -3.79 14.57
CA MET A 379 15.78 -4.27 13.43
C MET A 379 16.66 -4.74 12.28
N GLY A 380 17.79 -4.08 12.01
CA GLY A 380 18.78 -4.54 11.03
C GLY A 380 19.42 -5.87 11.43
N GLN A 381 19.79 -6.04 12.70
CA GLN A 381 20.29 -7.29 13.23
C GLN A 381 19.23 -8.41 13.15
N TYR A 382 17.98 -8.11 13.51
CA TYR A 382 16.86 -9.04 13.36
C TYR A 382 16.71 -9.50 11.92
N TYR A 383 16.71 -8.57 10.94
CA TYR A 383 16.62 -8.90 9.53
C TYR A 383 17.76 -9.84 9.07
N ARG A 384 19.02 -9.53 9.42
CA ARG A 384 20.18 -10.36 9.06
C ARG A 384 20.09 -11.76 9.66
N ARG A 385 19.65 -11.91 10.92
CA ARG A 385 19.40 -13.22 11.56
C ARG A 385 18.31 -14.01 10.81
N MET A 386 17.20 -13.34 10.49
CA MET A 386 16.11 -14.00 9.73
C MET A 386 16.58 -14.40 8.32
N ARG A 387 17.38 -13.58 7.67
CA ARG A 387 17.93 -13.87 6.34
C ARG A 387 18.85 -15.08 6.34
N ALA A 388 19.73 -15.21 7.32
CA ALA A 388 20.58 -16.38 7.49
C ALA A 388 19.79 -17.66 7.73
N LYS A 389 18.65 -17.57 8.46
CA LYS A 389 17.82 -18.74 8.80
C LYS A 389 16.83 -19.14 7.71
N LEU A 390 16.18 -18.16 7.03
CA LEU A 390 15.00 -18.39 6.19
C LEU A 390 15.21 -18.02 4.72
N GLY A 391 16.34 -17.40 4.37
CA GLY A 391 16.58 -16.77 3.08
C GLY A 391 15.91 -15.39 2.95
N ALA A 392 16.32 -14.60 1.95
CA ALA A 392 15.92 -13.19 1.80
C ALA A 392 14.40 -12.96 1.69
N PRO A 393 13.61 -13.67 0.86
CA PRO A 393 12.19 -13.38 0.71
C PRO A 393 11.38 -13.57 1.99
N LYS A 394 11.66 -14.64 2.73
CA LYS A 394 10.99 -14.95 4.00
C LYS A 394 11.44 -14.00 5.10
N ALA A 395 12.72 -13.60 5.11
CA ALA A 395 13.24 -12.62 6.08
C ALA A 395 12.61 -11.23 5.88
N ILE A 396 12.42 -10.77 4.64
CA ILE A 396 11.71 -9.53 4.34
C ILE A 396 10.30 -9.57 4.93
N THR A 397 9.57 -10.67 4.71
CA THR A 397 8.21 -10.82 5.22
C THR A 397 8.16 -10.88 6.76
N ALA A 398 9.08 -11.61 7.40
CA ALA A 398 9.18 -11.68 8.85
C ALA A 398 9.53 -10.32 9.48
N SER A 399 10.43 -9.55 8.85
CA SER A 399 10.79 -8.20 9.30
C SER A 399 9.65 -7.20 9.07
N ALA A 400 8.95 -7.28 7.94
CA ALA A 400 7.75 -6.48 7.69
C ALA A 400 6.63 -6.77 8.71
N HIS A 401 6.45 -8.05 9.09
CA HIS A 401 5.53 -8.43 10.17
C HIS A 401 5.96 -7.82 11.52
N LYS A 402 7.26 -7.80 11.84
CA LYS A 402 7.76 -7.19 13.08
C LYS A 402 7.56 -5.68 13.06
N LEU A 403 7.85 -5.00 11.93
CA LEU A 403 7.55 -3.57 11.74
C LEU A 403 6.06 -3.26 11.90
N ALA A 404 5.17 -4.07 11.30
CA ALA A 404 3.73 -3.91 11.48
C ALA A 404 3.31 -3.97 12.96
N ARG A 405 3.91 -4.86 13.73
CA ARG A 405 3.64 -4.97 15.18
C ARG A 405 4.12 -3.75 15.95
N ILE A 406 5.30 -3.24 15.62
CA ILE A 406 5.84 -2.00 16.24
C ILE A 406 4.92 -0.82 15.93
N VAL A 407 4.56 -0.62 14.67
CA VAL A 407 3.63 0.45 14.24
C VAL A 407 2.29 0.33 14.95
N PHE A 408 1.71 -0.87 15.05
CA PHE A 408 0.46 -1.09 15.77
C PHE A 408 0.53 -0.64 17.22
N HIS A 409 1.59 -1.04 17.94
CA HIS A 409 1.77 -0.65 19.34
C HIS A 409 2.02 0.85 19.51
N MET A 410 2.82 1.47 18.63
CA MET A 410 3.05 2.91 18.67
C MET A 410 1.75 3.70 18.47
N LEU A 411 0.95 3.34 17.46
CA LEU A 411 -0.30 4.04 17.13
C LEU A 411 -1.41 3.79 18.17
N THR A 412 -1.52 2.57 18.71
CA THR A 412 -2.54 2.23 19.70
C THR A 412 -2.26 2.85 21.07
N ASN A 413 -0.99 2.84 21.50
CA ASN A 413 -0.59 3.30 22.83
C ASN A 413 -0.07 4.75 22.86
N ARG A 414 0.11 5.37 21.70
CA ARG A 414 0.70 6.71 21.54
C ARG A 414 2.10 6.83 22.19
N HIS A 415 2.90 5.75 22.14
CA HIS A 415 4.26 5.72 22.68
C HIS A 415 5.27 5.82 21.55
N ALA A 416 6.32 6.65 21.77
CA ALA A 416 7.46 6.76 20.86
C ALA A 416 8.19 5.42 20.70
N TYR A 417 8.93 5.28 19.60
CA TYR A 417 9.76 4.10 19.38
C TYR A 417 10.89 4.04 20.40
N ASP A 418 10.96 2.93 21.11
CA ASP A 418 12.03 2.64 22.07
C ASP A 418 12.73 1.34 21.70
N GLU A 419 14.00 1.46 21.27
CA GLU A 419 14.83 0.31 20.90
C GLU A 419 15.31 -0.48 22.11
N THR A 420 15.36 0.14 23.30
CA THR A 420 15.85 -0.51 24.54
C THR A 420 14.98 -1.69 24.97
N VAL A 421 13.69 -1.66 24.64
CA VAL A 421 12.75 -2.78 24.87
C VAL A 421 13.27 -4.10 24.26
N PHE A 422 14.09 -4.03 23.22
CA PHE A 422 14.65 -5.20 22.54
C PHE A 422 16.02 -5.62 23.10
N ALA A 423 16.64 -4.82 23.99
CA ALA A 423 17.97 -5.11 24.54
C ALA A 423 18.03 -6.45 25.29
N GLN A 424 17.03 -6.73 26.13
CA GLN A 424 16.96 -8.02 26.84
C GLN A 424 16.83 -9.21 25.87
N GLN A 425 16.06 -9.04 24.81
CA GLN A 425 15.93 -10.08 23.78
C GLN A 425 17.25 -10.29 23.03
N GLU A 426 18.05 -9.25 22.84
CA GLU A 426 19.36 -9.35 22.21
C GLU A 426 20.36 -10.08 23.12
N ILE A 427 20.41 -9.76 24.40
CA ILE A 427 21.22 -10.48 25.38
C ILE A 427 20.90 -11.99 25.37
N GLN A 428 19.62 -12.33 25.40
CA GLN A 428 19.19 -13.74 25.30
C GLN A 428 19.61 -14.40 23.98
N ASN A 429 19.53 -13.66 22.85
CA ASN A 429 19.95 -14.19 21.56
C ASN A 429 21.46 -14.41 21.49
N GLN A 430 22.26 -13.49 22.04
CA GLN A 430 23.71 -13.63 22.13
C GLN A 430 24.09 -14.83 22.99
N HIS A 431 23.45 -15.00 24.14
CA HIS A 431 23.68 -16.15 25.01
C HIS A 431 23.32 -17.46 24.30
N ARG A 432 22.21 -17.56 23.60
CA ARG A 432 21.85 -18.73 22.79
C ARG A 432 22.85 -19.01 21.68
N LEU A 433 23.36 -17.95 21.02
CA LEU A 433 24.38 -18.08 19.99
C LEU A 433 25.69 -18.64 20.57
N GLN A 434 26.15 -18.12 21.72
CA GLN A 434 27.33 -18.62 22.43
C GLN A 434 27.20 -20.11 22.82
N GLN A 435 26.08 -20.48 23.42
CA GLN A 435 25.79 -21.87 23.74
C GLN A 435 25.84 -22.79 22.51
N ARG A 436 25.27 -22.34 21.40
CA ARG A 436 25.28 -23.10 20.15
C ARG A 436 26.68 -23.27 19.58
N LEU A 437 27.48 -22.20 19.59
CA LEU A 437 28.88 -22.25 19.17
C LEU A 437 29.71 -23.19 20.06
N MET A 438 29.53 -23.13 21.38
CA MET A 438 30.18 -24.04 22.33
C MET A 438 29.83 -25.51 22.06
N GLN A 439 28.52 -25.80 21.81
CA GLN A 439 28.08 -27.15 21.48
C GLN A 439 28.68 -27.67 20.16
N GLN A 440 28.71 -26.78 19.12
CA GLN A 440 29.34 -27.15 17.85
C GLN A 440 30.84 -27.39 17.99
N ALA A 441 31.56 -26.51 18.69
CA ALA A 441 32.98 -26.69 18.93
C ALA A 441 33.25 -28.01 19.65
N LYS A 442 32.51 -28.31 20.72
CA LYS A 442 32.64 -29.57 21.47
C LYS A 442 32.38 -30.80 20.58
N LYS A 443 31.38 -30.72 19.67
CA LYS A 443 31.06 -31.80 18.73
C LYS A 443 32.23 -32.10 17.77
N HIS A 444 33.03 -31.09 17.44
CA HIS A 444 34.20 -31.21 16.56
C HIS A 444 35.55 -31.33 17.31
N GLY A 445 35.52 -31.53 18.66
CA GLY A 445 36.72 -31.68 19.46
C GLY A 445 37.46 -30.39 19.82
N PHE A 446 36.82 -29.23 19.64
CA PHE A 446 37.40 -27.92 19.99
C PHE A 446 36.76 -27.34 21.25
N GLN A 447 37.53 -26.52 21.97
CA GLN A 447 37.07 -25.72 23.09
C GLN A 447 37.11 -24.22 22.68
N LEU A 448 36.02 -23.50 22.88
CA LEU A 448 35.97 -22.04 22.66
C LEU A 448 36.43 -21.33 23.93
N ILE A 449 37.43 -20.47 23.80
CA ILE A 449 37.93 -19.61 24.88
C ILE A 449 37.56 -18.15 24.51
N PRO A 450 36.92 -17.40 25.42
CA PRO A 450 36.64 -15.99 25.18
C PRO A 450 37.92 -15.20 24.97
N ILE A 451 37.98 -14.33 23.95
CA ILE A 451 39.09 -13.41 23.77
C ILE A 451 38.87 -12.26 24.77
N ALA A 452 39.89 -11.94 25.59
CA ALA A 452 39.83 -10.79 26.47
C ALA A 452 39.58 -9.50 25.64
N GLN A 453 38.54 -8.78 25.97
CA GLN A 453 38.31 -7.47 25.37
C GLN A 453 39.35 -6.50 25.98
N ASN A 454 40.25 -5.99 25.14
CA ASN A 454 41.12 -4.85 25.48
C ASN A 454 40.31 -3.56 25.51
#